data_ee5e81fe639b0024c5f162e1bf8043e4
#
_entry.id   ee5e81fe639b0024c5f162e1bf8043e4
#
_cell.length_a   1.000
_cell.length_b   1.000
_cell.length_c   1.000
_cell.angle_alpha   90.00
_cell.angle_beta   90.00
_cell.angle_gamma   90.00
#
_symmetry.space_group_name_H-M   'P 1'
#
loop_
_entity.id
_entity.type
_entity.pdbx_description
1 polymer ?
#
loop_
_entity_poly.entity_id
_entity_poly.type
_entity_poly.pdbx_seq_one_letter_code
_entity_poly.pdbx_strand_id
1 'polypeptide(L)'
;MSSATQSAAAPDTVLVVDFGAQYAQLIARRVREARVYSEIVPSSMPVQEMLAKNPAAIVLSGGPSSVYEEGAPTVDRALFEAGVPVFGMCYGFQLMAQSLGGTVDNTGAREYGRTDLHVSRTSTTLFEGTPAEQAVWMSHGDACSAAPEGFTVSASTDVVPVAAFENDEKKLYGVQYHPEVMHSTHGQQVLEHFLYRGAGLKPNWTTGNVIEEQVTAIRERVGDKRAICGLSGGVDSAVAAALVQKAIGSQLTCVYVDHGLMRKGETEQVEKDFVAATGVQLKVVDAEERFLTALKGVSDPEEKRKIIGREFIRVFEQAQAEIIADEGPAVEFLVQGTLYPDVVESGGGTGTANIKSHHNVGGLPEDLEFKLIEPLRKLFKDEVRMVGQELGLPEEIVQRQPFPGPGLGIRIVGEVTKERLDLLREADAIAREELSAAGLDREIWQCPVVLLADVRSVGVQGDGRTYGHPIVLRPVSSEDAMTADWSRLPYDVLSRISTRITNEVRDVNRVVLDVTSKPPGTIEWE
;
A
#
# COMPACT_ATOMS: atom_id res chain seq x y z
N MET A 1 7.31 -44.40 -0.16
CA MET A 1 8.26 -43.58 0.58
C MET A 1 7.50 -42.28 0.92
N SER A 2 7.09 -42.14 2.15
CA SER A 2 6.31 -41.02 2.65
C SER A 2 7.23 -39.80 2.76
N SER A 3 7.08 -38.81 1.90
CA SER A 3 7.68 -37.50 2.09
C SER A 3 6.91 -36.81 3.21
N ALA A 4 7.49 -36.76 4.39
CA ALA A 4 7.01 -35.90 5.46
C ALA A 4 7.08 -34.45 4.94
N THR A 5 5.93 -33.85 4.71
CA THR A 5 5.77 -32.41 4.54
C THR A 5 6.27 -31.77 5.84
N GLN A 6 7.46 -31.19 5.83
CA GLN A 6 7.89 -30.30 6.89
C GLN A 6 6.88 -29.13 6.88
N SER A 7 6.07 -29.03 7.93
CA SER A 7 5.31 -27.84 8.24
C SER A 7 6.29 -26.65 8.19
N ALA A 8 6.06 -25.70 7.30
CA ALA A 8 6.85 -24.47 7.26
C ALA A 8 6.75 -23.83 8.65
N ALA A 9 7.91 -23.66 9.30
CA ALA A 9 7.95 -22.94 10.58
C ALA A 9 7.42 -21.53 10.36
N ALA A 10 6.63 -21.02 11.31
CA ALA A 10 6.15 -19.63 11.26
C ALA A 10 7.35 -18.68 11.02
N PRO A 11 7.20 -17.64 10.19
CA PRO A 11 8.30 -16.74 9.88
C PRO A 11 8.80 -16.03 11.15
N ASP A 12 10.11 -15.82 11.23
CA ASP A 12 10.71 -14.98 12.26
C ASP A 12 10.07 -13.59 12.19
N THR A 13 9.44 -13.13 13.28
CA THR A 13 8.69 -11.87 13.30
C THR A 13 9.52 -10.77 13.95
N VAL A 14 9.71 -9.67 13.23
CA VAL A 14 10.25 -8.43 13.77
C VAL A 14 9.10 -7.49 14.15
N LEU A 15 9.05 -7.06 15.41
CA LEU A 15 8.10 -6.03 15.83
C LEU A 15 8.69 -4.64 15.59
N VAL A 16 7.94 -3.78 14.92
CA VAL A 16 8.25 -2.36 14.75
C VAL A 16 7.36 -1.58 15.71
N VAL A 17 7.95 -1.02 16.76
CA VAL A 17 7.23 -0.21 17.76
C VAL A 17 7.07 1.20 17.23
N ASP A 18 5.82 1.63 17.05
CA ASP A 18 5.46 2.94 16.52
C ASP A 18 5.33 3.98 17.65
N PHE A 19 6.20 4.98 17.63
CA PHE A 19 6.17 6.13 18.54
C PHE A 19 5.41 7.35 17.97
N GLY A 20 4.67 7.16 16.85
CA GLY A 20 3.84 8.20 16.25
C GLY A 20 4.53 9.02 15.16
N ALA A 21 5.66 8.55 14.63
CA ALA A 21 6.29 9.13 13.45
C ALA A 21 5.72 8.55 12.16
N GLN A 22 5.81 9.32 11.07
CA GLN A 22 5.28 8.92 9.75
C GLN A 22 5.96 7.67 9.16
N TYR A 23 7.08 7.21 9.71
CA TYR A 23 7.96 6.23 9.08
C TYR A 23 7.85 4.78 9.59
N ALA A 24 6.97 4.48 10.56
CA ALA A 24 6.83 3.12 11.07
C ALA A 24 6.46 2.11 9.97
N GLN A 25 5.57 2.48 9.05
CA GLN A 25 5.23 1.66 7.88
C GLN A 25 6.41 1.49 6.93
N LEU A 26 7.21 2.55 6.71
CA LEU A 26 8.40 2.49 5.88
C LEU A 26 9.47 1.57 6.50
N ILE A 27 9.69 1.66 7.81
CA ILE A 27 10.59 0.74 8.55
C ILE A 27 10.14 -0.72 8.36
N ALA A 28 8.85 -1.00 8.55
CA ALA A 28 8.30 -2.34 8.37
C ALA A 28 8.52 -2.85 6.94
N ARG A 29 8.34 -2.00 5.92
CA ARG A 29 8.64 -2.34 4.52
C ARG A 29 10.12 -2.64 4.30
N ARG A 30 11.04 -1.83 4.85
CA ARG A 30 12.49 -2.05 4.74
C ARG A 30 12.93 -3.38 5.36
N VAL A 31 12.32 -3.77 6.48
CA VAL A 31 12.52 -5.11 7.07
C VAL A 31 12.04 -6.21 6.11
N ARG A 32 10.90 -6.01 5.43
CA ARG A 32 10.36 -6.95 4.43
C ARG A 32 11.20 -7.02 3.15
N GLU A 33 11.76 -5.90 2.71
CA GLU A 33 12.73 -5.87 1.60
C GLU A 33 13.98 -6.71 1.93
N ALA A 34 14.38 -6.74 3.20
CA ALA A 34 15.38 -7.68 3.71
C ALA A 34 14.84 -9.12 3.87
N ARG A 35 13.69 -9.46 3.32
CA ARG A 35 13.06 -10.79 3.37
C ARG A 35 12.85 -11.32 4.79
N VAL A 36 12.54 -10.46 5.73
CA VAL A 36 12.16 -10.79 7.09
C VAL A 36 10.76 -10.26 7.36
N TYR A 37 9.90 -11.07 7.99
CA TYR A 37 8.54 -10.63 8.30
C TYR A 37 8.52 -9.59 9.40
N SER A 38 7.66 -8.57 9.27
CA SER A 38 7.52 -7.49 10.25
C SER A 38 6.07 -7.18 10.58
N GLU A 39 5.81 -6.80 11.83
CA GLU A 39 4.52 -6.29 12.31
C GLU A 39 4.71 -4.96 13.04
N ILE A 40 3.81 -4.01 12.81
CA ILE A 40 3.78 -2.74 13.53
C ILE A 40 2.92 -2.90 14.78
N VAL A 41 3.43 -2.42 15.91
CA VAL A 41 2.71 -2.39 17.18
C VAL A 41 2.78 -0.98 17.79
N PRO A 42 1.71 -0.50 18.46
CA PRO A 42 1.76 0.82 19.09
C PRO A 42 2.71 0.82 20.30
N SER A 43 3.35 1.95 20.57
CA SER A 43 4.21 2.14 21.76
C SER A 43 3.46 1.95 23.08
N SER A 44 2.15 2.10 23.08
CA SER A 44 1.28 1.85 24.23
C SER A 44 1.05 0.37 24.57
N MET A 45 1.47 -0.56 23.67
CA MET A 45 1.38 -1.99 23.94
C MET A 45 2.31 -2.38 25.09
N PRO A 46 1.82 -3.06 26.14
CA PRO A 46 2.67 -3.53 27.24
C PRO A 46 3.80 -4.44 26.73
N VAL A 47 5.00 -4.31 27.31
CA VAL A 47 6.17 -5.12 26.92
C VAL A 47 5.88 -6.63 27.01
N GLN A 48 5.11 -7.07 28.01
CA GLN A 48 4.72 -8.47 28.16
C GLN A 48 3.88 -8.97 26.97
N GLU A 49 3.00 -8.13 26.44
CA GLU A 49 2.20 -8.47 25.26
C GLU A 49 3.08 -8.48 23.99
N MET A 50 4.04 -7.56 23.88
CA MET A 50 5.03 -7.59 22.79
C MET A 50 5.83 -8.90 22.82
N LEU A 51 6.34 -9.28 23.99
CA LEU A 51 7.13 -10.50 24.18
C LEU A 51 6.28 -11.78 24.01
N ALA A 52 4.99 -11.75 24.36
CA ALA A 52 4.08 -12.86 24.13
C ALA A 52 3.86 -13.17 22.64
N LYS A 53 4.10 -12.20 21.74
CA LYS A 53 4.14 -12.43 20.30
C LYS A 53 5.38 -13.21 19.84
N ASN A 54 6.31 -13.53 20.76
CA ASN A 54 7.57 -14.22 20.50
C ASN A 54 8.40 -13.56 19.37
N PRO A 55 8.69 -12.24 19.46
CA PRO A 55 9.44 -11.55 18.42
C PRO A 55 10.89 -12.06 18.33
N ALA A 56 11.37 -12.25 17.12
CA ALA A 56 12.77 -12.60 16.86
C ALA A 56 13.69 -11.38 16.96
N ALA A 57 13.16 -10.17 16.73
CA ALA A 57 13.81 -8.89 16.99
C ALA A 57 12.77 -7.78 17.15
N ILE A 58 13.19 -6.63 17.68
CA ILE A 58 12.34 -5.44 17.86
C ILE A 58 13.06 -4.23 17.27
N VAL A 59 12.32 -3.40 16.51
CA VAL A 59 12.79 -2.11 16.00
C VAL A 59 11.98 -1.00 16.64
N LEU A 60 12.65 -0.01 17.20
CA LEU A 60 12.05 1.19 17.79
C LEU A 60 12.10 2.31 16.77
N SER A 61 10.96 2.83 16.36
CA SER A 61 10.86 3.88 15.33
C SER A 61 11.31 5.27 15.81
N GLY A 62 11.33 6.24 14.92
CA GLY A 62 11.36 7.66 15.26
C GLY A 62 10.07 8.09 15.98
N GLY A 63 10.08 9.29 16.56
CA GLY A 63 8.93 9.89 17.24
C GLY A 63 8.97 11.42 17.16
N PRO A 64 7.84 12.11 17.37
CA PRO A 64 7.73 13.56 17.24
C PRO A 64 8.16 14.34 18.49
N SER A 65 8.39 13.66 19.62
CA SER A 65 8.63 14.27 20.94
C SER A 65 10.09 14.19 21.35
N SER A 66 10.47 14.98 22.36
CA SER A 66 11.73 14.76 23.09
C SER A 66 11.55 13.67 24.15
N VAL A 67 12.53 12.78 24.30
CA VAL A 67 12.44 11.61 25.21
C VAL A 67 12.27 11.97 26.68
N TYR A 68 12.56 13.20 27.08
CA TYR A 68 12.44 13.72 28.45
C TYR A 68 11.21 14.63 28.65
N GLU A 69 10.37 14.82 27.62
CA GLU A 69 9.13 15.58 27.78
C GLU A 69 8.09 14.78 28.56
N GLU A 70 7.30 15.47 29.39
CA GLU A 70 6.20 14.84 30.12
C GLU A 70 5.13 14.35 29.16
N GLY A 71 4.78 13.06 29.27
CA GLY A 71 3.83 12.41 28.37
C GLY A 71 4.41 11.91 27.06
N ALA A 72 5.72 12.02 26.83
CA ALA A 72 6.38 11.44 25.68
C ALA A 72 6.16 9.90 25.63
N PRO A 73 5.94 9.33 24.45
CA PRO A 73 5.73 7.89 24.34
C PRO A 73 6.99 7.13 24.78
N THR A 74 6.81 6.07 25.57
CA THR A 74 7.91 5.31 26.15
C THR A 74 7.62 3.81 26.10
N VAL A 75 8.65 3.00 26.35
CA VAL A 75 8.52 1.56 26.61
C VAL A 75 9.17 1.22 27.94
N ASP A 76 8.66 0.17 28.58
CA ASP A 76 9.26 -0.30 29.83
C ASP A 76 10.71 -0.76 29.58
N ARG A 77 11.61 -0.41 30.49
CA ARG A 77 13.03 -0.79 30.49
C ARG A 77 13.22 -2.31 30.37
N ALA A 78 12.29 -3.09 30.88
CA ALA A 78 12.28 -4.55 30.77
C ALA A 78 12.41 -5.04 29.31
N LEU A 79 12.04 -4.22 28.31
CA LEU A 79 12.25 -4.55 26.89
C LEU A 79 13.73 -4.76 26.57
N PHE A 80 14.61 -3.90 27.09
CA PHE A 80 16.04 -3.95 26.85
C PHE A 80 16.76 -5.04 27.67
N GLU A 81 16.08 -5.63 28.65
CA GLU A 81 16.57 -6.70 29.52
C GLU A 81 16.00 -8.09 29.11
N ALA A 82 15.08 -8.12 28.15
CA ALA A 82 14.39 -9.34 27.71
C ALA A 82 15.27 -10.31 26.89
N GLY A 83 16.48 -9.89 26.48
CA GLY A 83 17.37 -10.73 25.65
C GLY A 83 16.97 -10.82 24.18
N VAL A 84 15.88 -10.15 23.77
CA VAL A 84 15.49 -10.01 22.37
C VAL A 84 16.36 -8.93 21.73
N PRO A 85 16.89 -9.13 20.51
CA PRO A 85 17.63 -8.09 19.79
C PRO A 85 16.77 -6.83 19.56
N VAL A 86 17.32 -5.65 19.87
CA VAL A 86 16.62 -4.36 19.69
C VAL A 86 17.45 -3.40 18.86
N PHE A 87 16.80 -2.73 17.89
CA PHE A 87 17.39 -1.68 17.09
C PHE A 87 16.59 -0.37 17.23
N GLY A 88 17.22 0.66 17.78
CA GLY A 88 16.62 1.99 17.95
C GLY A 88 16.99 2.93 16.82
N MET A 89 16.01 3.65 16.26
CA MET A 89 16.20 4.68 15.23
C MET A 89 15.71 6.03 15.75
N CYS A 90 16.52 7.09 15.59
CA CYS A 90 16.17 8.46 15.96
C CYS A 90 15.60 8.54 17.38
N TYR A 91 14.30 8.74 17.58
CA TYR A 91 13.65 8.75 18.89
C TYR A 91 13.88 7.44 19.66
N GLY A 92 13.69 6.28 19.00
CA GLY A 92 13.91 4.97 19.63
C GLY A 92 15.37 4.75 20.08
N PHE A 93 16.33 5.31 19.36
CA PHE A 93 17.74 5.34 19.76
C PHE A 93 17.96 6.19 21.01
N GLN A 94 17.40 7.39 21.05
CA GLN A 94 17.48 8.29 22.20
C GLN A 94 16.80 7.69 23.43
N LEU A 95 15.63 7.08 23.25
CA LEU A 95 14.90 6.40 24.32
C LEU A 95 15.71 5.24 24.91
N MET A 96 16.36 4.44 24.06
CA MET A 96 17.27 3.37 24.50
C MET A 96 18.45 3.95 25.27
N ALA A 97 19.10 5.01 24.77
CA ALA A 97 20.22 5.67 25.44
C ALA A 97 19.82 6.13 26.83
N GLN A 98 18.73 6.90 26.96
CA GLN A 98 18.23 7.43 28.22
C GLN A 98 17.84 6.30 29.21
N SER A 99 17.11 5.29 28.75
CA SER A 99 16.64 4.18 29.59
C SER A 99 17.78 3.36 30.17
N LEU A 100 18.93 3.33 29.51
CA LEU A 100 20.10 2.54 29.91
C LEU A 100 21.21 3.37 30.60
N GLY A 101 20.94 4.67 30.87
CA GLY A 101 21.84 5.55 31.60
C GLY A 101 22.81 6.33 30.73
N GLY A 102 22.60 6.39 29.44
CA GLY A 102 23.20 7.37 28.53
C GLY A 102 22.59 8.76 28.71
N THR A 103 23.13 9.74 28.03
CA THR A 103 22.68 11.14 28.12
C THR A 103 22.13 11.63 26.81
N VAL A 104 20.91 12.13 26.83
CA VAL A 104 20.24 12.78 25.68
C VAL A 104 19.92 14.22 26.11
N ASP A 105 20.44 15.19 25.37
CA ASP A 105 20.33 16.59 25.68
C ASP A 105 19.90 17.41 24.45
N ASN A 106 19.26 18.54 24.72
CA ASN A 106 19.13 19.59 23.73
C ASN A 106 20.45 20.39 23.70
N THR A 107 21.34 19.95 22.83
CA THR A 107 22.67 20.58 22.67
C THR A 107 22.62 21.91 21.93
N GLY A 108 21.43 22.33 21.43
CA GLY A 108 21.28 23.46 20.51
C GLY A 108 21.73 23.15 19.11
N ALA A 109 22.37 22.00 18.88
CA ALA A 109 22.71 21.48 17.57
C ALA A 109 21.47 20.78 17.01
N ARG A 110 20.99 21.26 15.87
CA ARG A 110 19.85 20.66 15.15
C ARG A 110 20.33 20.12 13.82
N GLU A 111 19.98 18.90 13.52
CA GLU A 111 20.31 18.30 12.23
C GLU A 111 19.02 17.89 11.53
N TYR A 112 18.74 18.55 10.40
CA TYR A 112 17.59 18.27 9.54
C TYR A 112 18.05 18.11 8.10
N GLY A 113 17.73 16.97 7.48
CA GLY A 113 18.09 16.67 6.11
C GLY A 113 19.40 15.90 5.98
N ARG A 114 20.07 16.06 4.85
CA ARG A 114 21.31 15.34 4.55
C ARG A 114 22.44 15.81 5.48
N THR A 115 23.05 14.85 6.15
CA THR A 115 24.19 15.06 7.07
C THR A 115 25.29 14.05 6.74
N ASP A 116 26.55 14.43 6.89
CA ASP A 116 27.68 13.53 6.70
C ASP A 116 27.95 12.78 8.02
N LEU A 117 27.95 11.43 7.94
CA LEU A 117 28.19 10.51 9.04
C LEU A 117 29.63 10.00 8.99
N HIS A 118 30.35 10.10 10.09
CA HIS A 118 31.71 9.59 10.26
C HIS A 118 31.66 8.27 11.05
N VAL A 119 31.86 7.15 10.35
CA VAL A 119 31.94 5.82 10.96
C VAL A 119 33.34 5.61 11.51
N SER A 120 33.48 5.69 12.83
CA SER A 120 34.77 5.57 13.51
C SER A 120 35.27 4.11 13.64
N ARG A 121 34.35 3.15 13.52
CA ARG A 121 34.63 1.69 13.62
C ARG A 121 33.83 0.90 12.58
N THR A 122 34.43 0.66 11.44
CA THR A 122 33.83 -0.11 10.33
C THR A 122 33.87 -1.63 10.55
N SER A 123 34.43 -2.11 11.66
CA SER A 123 34.47 -3.55 12.04
C SER A 123 33.39 -3.95 13.04
N THR A 124 32.40 -3.08 13.28
CA THR A 124 31.28 -3.35 14.19
C THR A 124 30.14 -4.06 13.44
N THR A 125 29.19 -4.61 14.19
CA THR A 125 28.06 -5.36 13.62
C THR A 125 27.27 -4.52 12.62
N LEU A 126 26.95 -3.26 12.95
CA LEU A 126 26.15 -2.39 12.06
C LEU A 126 26.89 -1.91 10.81
N PHE A 127 28.21 -1.66 10.90
CA PHE A 127 28.92 -0.92 9.84
C PHE A 127 29.95 -1.76 9.07
N GLU A 128 30.05 -3.07 9.30
CA GLU A 128 31.01 -3.89 8.60
C GLU A 128 30.81 -3.88 7.08
N GLY A 129 31.86 -3.48 6.37
CA GLY A 129 31.84 -3.39 4.90
C GLY A 129 31.13 -2.15 4.36
N THR A 130 30.71 -1.21 5.22
CA THR A 130 30.21 0.11 4.77
C THR A 130 31.36 1.11 4.70
N PRO A 131 31.27 2.18 3.89
CA PRO A 131 32.25 3.27 3.87
C PRO A 131 32.35 3.99 5.23
N ALA A 132 33.54 4.51 5.55
CA ALA A 132 33.75 5.32 6.73
C ALA A 132 33.01 6.68 6.69
N GLU A 133 32.85 7.22 5.49
CA GLU A 133 32.11 8.47 5.23
C GLU A 133 30.82 8.14 4.49
N GLN A 134 29.68 8.54 5.05
CA GLN A 134 28.35 8.23 4.50
C GLN A 134 27.45 9.44 4.56
N ALA A 135 26.53 9.58 3.61
CA ALA A 135 25.44 10.53 3.71
C ALA A 135 24.23 9.87 4.34
N VAL A 136 23.70 10.48 5.40
CA VAL A 136 22.52 10.01 6.13
C VAL A 136 21.47 11.10 6.23
N TRP A 137 20.24 10.72 6.54
CA TRP A 137 19.14 11.65 6.75
C TRP A 137 18.88 11.81 8.24
N MET A 138 19.10 13.01 8.73
CA MET A 138 18.83 13.39 10.11
C MET A 138 17.50 14.16 10.23
N SER A 139 16.82 14.01 11.37
CA SER A 139 15.61 14.77 11.68
C SER A 139 15.44 14.85 13.21
N HIS A 140 16.29 15.62 13.86
CA HIS A 140 16.27 15.73 15.33
C HIS A 140 16.71 17.09 15.83
N GLY A 141 16.14 17.49 17.00
CA GLY A 141 16.55 18.64 17.77
C GLY A 141 17.34 18.30 19.04
N ASP A 142 17.23 17.06 19.49
CA ASP A 142 17.95 16.50 20.63
C ASP A 142 18.96 15.47 20.16
N ALA A 143 20.08 15.32 20.87
CA ALA A 143 21.14 14.41 20.49
C ALA A 143 21.64 13.59 21.68
N CYS A 144 22.12 12.39 21.39
CA CYS A 144 22.83 11.58 22.37
C CYS A 144 24.25 12.15 22.55
N SER A 145 24.53 12.69 23.73
CA SER A 145 25.84 13.25 24.10
C SER A 145 26.77 12.23 24.74
N ALA A 146 26.21 11.19 25.39
CA ALA A 146 26.96 10.08 25.95
C ALA A 146 26.22 8.76 25.81
N ALA A 147 26.89 7.75 25.27
CA ALA A 147 26.35 6.40 25.18
C ALA A 147 26.24 5.74 26.57
N PRO A 148 25.33 4.76 26.77
CA PRO A 148 25.27 3.99 28.00
C PRO A 148 26.57 3.22 28.26
N GLU A 149 26.83 2.92 29.54
CA GLU A 149 28.03 2.14 29.92
C GLU A 149 28.05 0.75 29.26
N GLY A 150 29.19 0.38 28.72
CA GLY A 150 29.39 -0.90 28.02
C GLY A 150 28.96 -0.92 26.56
N PHE A 151 28.53 0.22 26.01
CA PHE A 151 28.25 0.35 24.58
C PHE A 151 29.45 0.87 23.81
N THR A 152 29.63 0.38 22.61
CA THR A 152 30.62 0.87 21.64
C THR A 152 29.99 1.96 20.78
N VAL A 153 30.53 3.17 20.85
CA VAL A 153 30.17 4.23 19.89
C VAL A 153 30.84 3.92 18.56
N SER A 154 30.06 3.78 17.51
CA SER A 154 30.52 3.34 16.19
C SER A 154 30.47 4.46 15.12
N ALA A 155 29.69 5.52 15.34
CA ALA A 155 29.64 6.66 14.43
C ALA A 155 29.31 7.97 15.13
N SER A 156 29.71 9.09 14.50
CA SER A 156 29.44 10.47 14.93
C SER A 156 29.15 11.35 13.71
N THR A 157 28.68 12.59 13.96
CA THR A 157 28.68 13.67 12.97
C THR A 157 29.58 14.81 13.48
N ASP A 158 29.70 15.89 12.71
CA ASP A 158 30.48 17.07 13.14
C ASP A 158 29.93 17.71 14.42
N VAL A 159 28.63 17.53 14.70
CA VAL A 159 27.94 18.17 15.82
C VAL A 159 27.41 17.18 16.87
N VAL A 160 27.22 15.91 16.50
CA VAL A 160 26.69 14.86 17.38
C VAL A 160 27.78 13.83 17.66
N PRO A 161 28.28 13.72 18.92
CA PRO A 161 29.36 12.80 19.24
C PRO A 161 28.96 11.32 19.22
N VAL A 162 27.66 11.02 19.39
CA VAL A 162 27.12 9.66 19.41
C VAL A 162 25.97 9.57 18.41
N ALA A 163 26.30 9.29 17.16
CA ALA A 163 25.30 9.09 16.09
C ALA A 163 24.96 7.61 15.88
N ALA A 164 25.76 6.68 16.42
CA ALA A 164 25.45 5.26 16.49
C ALA A 164 26.19 4.61 17.66
N PHE A 165 25.54 3.61 18.27
CA PHE A 165 26.18 2.74 19.26
C PHE A 165 25.64 1.30 19.16
N GLU A 166 26.41 0.37 19.70
CA GLU A 166 26.06 -1.03 19.73
C GLU A 166 26.63 -1.77 20.94
N ASN A 167 25.91 -2.83 21.36
CA ASN A 167 26.36 -3.77 22.39
C ASN A 167 25.94 -5.18 21.95
N ASP A 168 26.89 -5.97 21.42
CA ASP A 168 26.63 -7.30 20.89
C ASP A 168 26.24 -8.31 21.97
N GLU A 169 26.75 -8.17 23.20
CA GLU A 169 26.42 -9.08 24.30
C GLU A 169 24.95 -8.95 24.71
N LYS A 170 24.46 -7.70 24.75
CA LYS A 170 23.07 -7.40 25.06
C LYS A 170 22.15 -7.44 23.82
N LYS A 171 22.72 -7.54 22.63
CA LYS A 171 22.02 -7.45 21.33
C LYS A 171 21.23 -6.15 21.16
N LEU A 172 21.82 -5.04 21.60
CA LEU A 172 21.22 -3.72 21.55
C LEU A 172 22.01 -2.82 20.60
N TYR A 173 21.32 -2.24 19.63
CA TYR A 173 21.89 -1.47 18.54
C TYR A 173 21.08 -0.20 18.31
N GLY A 174 21.72 0.84 17.80
CA GLY A 174 20.95 2.03 17.48
C GLY A 174 21.71 3.07 16.67
N VAL A 175 20.93 3.87 15.94
CA VAL A 175 21.40 4.98 15.11
C VAL A 175 20.53 6.23 15.33
N GLN A 176 21.15 7.41 15.32
CA GLN A 176 20.44 8.69 15.46
C GLN A 176 19.68 9.10 14.21
N TYR A 177 20.11 8.64 13.04
CA TYR A 177 19.54 8.97 11.74
C TYR A 177 18.40 8.01 11.34
N HIS A 178 17.81 8.27 10.17
CA HIS A 178 16.77 7.47 9.55
C HIS A 178 17.35 6.56 8.47
N PRO A 179 17.72 5.30 8.77
CA PRO A 179 18.26 4.37 7.78
C PRO A 179 17.20 3.89 6.79
N GLU A 180 15.92 3.99 7.13
CA GLU A 180 14.79 3.54 6.32
C GLU A 180 14.53 4.42 5.10
N VAL A 181 14.96 5.69 5.12
CA VAL A 181 14.73 6.60 3.99
C VAL A 181 15.82 6.48 2.92
N MET A 182 15.45 6.65 1.66
CA MET A 182 16.36 6.52 0.51
C MET A 182 17.54 7.50 0.51
N HIS A 183 17.46 8.59 1.27
CA HIS A 183 18.53 9.59 1.39
C HIS A 183 19.68 9.13 2.29
N SER A 184 19.49 8.05 3.08
CA SER A 184 20.56 7.39 3.84
C SER A 184 21.21 6.33 2.95
N THR A 185 22.36 6.66 2.36
CA THR A 185 22.97 5.91 1.24
C THR A 185 23.25 4.44 1.55
N HIS A 186 23.54 4.09 2.80
CA HIS A 186 23.77 2.71 3.27
C HIS A 186 22.75 2.26 4.31
N GLY A 187 21.61 2.96 4.42
CA GLY A 187 20.62 2.70 5.46
C GLY A 187 20.06 1.28 5.41
N GLN A 188 19.69 0.80 4.22
CA GLN A 188 19.22 -0.58 4.05
C GLN A 188 20.27 -1.61 4.47
N GLN A 189 21.54 -1.40 4.14
CA GLN A 189 22.63 -2.29 4.52
C GLN A 189 22.83 -2.36 6.05
N VAL A 190 22.73 -1.22 6.74
CA VAL A 190 22.81 -1.15 8.21
C VAL A 190 21.63 -1.90 8.85
N LEU A 191 20.41 -1.76 8.31
CA LEU A 191 19.25 -2.51 8.76
C LEU A 191 19.42 -4.03 8.55
N GLU A 192 19.93 -4.44 7.39
CA GLU A 192 20.23 -5.84 7.08
C GLU A 192 21.31 -6.41 8.02
N HIS A 193 22.33 -5.63 8.34
CA HIS A 193 23.34 -6.04 9.31
C HIS A 193 22.74 -6.27 10.71
N PHE A 194 21.87 -5.39 11.16
CA PHE A 194 21.12 -5.64 12.39
C PHE A 194 20.34 -6.96 12.31
N LEU A 195 19.53 -7.13 11.25
CA LEU A 195 18.66 -8.30 11.10
C LEU A 195 19.45 -9.61 11.02
N TYR A 196 20.49 -9.67 10.19
CA TYR A 196 21.18 -10.92 9.89
C TYR A 196 22.32 -11.23 10.85
N ARG A 197 23.05 -10.21 11.30
CA ARG A 197 24.23 -10.38 12.18
C ARG A 197 23.88 -10.11 13.64
N GLY A 198 23.25 -9.00 13.94
CA GLY A 198 22.85 -8.63 15.30
C GLY A 198 21.76 -9.54 15.86
N ALA A 199 20.71 -9.80 15.09
CA ALA A 199 19.58 -10.62 15.48
C ALA A 199 19.72 -12.10 15.02
N GLY A 200 20.61 -12.41 14.07
CA GLY A 200 20.83 -13.78 13.58
C GLY A 200 19.69 -14.33 12.72
N LEU A 201 18.85 -13.45 12.16
CA LEU A 201 17.68 -13.82 11.36
C LEU A 201 18.09 -14.31 9.97
N LYS A 202 17.19 -15.06 9.34
CA LYS A 202 17.38 -15.56 7.97
C LYS A 202 16.35 -14.94 7.03
N PRO A 203 16.72 -14.68 5.75
CA PRO A 203 15.80 -14.13 4.74
C PRO A 203 14.82 -15.22 4.28
N ASN A 204 13.79 -15.51 5.07
CA ASN A 204 12.78 -16.55 4.82
C ASN A 204 11.40 -16.01 4.40
N TRP A 205 11.19 -14.70 4.47
CA TRP A 205 9.99 -14.06 3.96
C TRP A 205 10.11 -13.88 2.44
N THR A 206 9.63 -14.87 1.69
CA THR A 206 9.67 -14.91 0.23
C THR A 206 8.26 -15.07 -0.33
N THR A 207 8.03 -14.63 -1.55
CA THR A 207 6.74 -14.73 -2.23
C THR A 207 6.24 -16.18 -2.28
N GLY A 208 7.12 -17.13 -2.61
CA GLY A 208 6.78 -18.55 -2.63
C GLY A 208 6.33 -19.09 -1.27
N ASN A 209 7.04 -18.75 -0.19
CA ASN A 209 6.67 -19.15 1.17
C ASN A 209 5.33 -18.55 1.59
N VAL A 210 5.08 -17.28 1.23
CA VAL A 210 3.80 -16.60 1.48
C VAL A 210 2.66 -17.31 0.77
N ILE A 211 2.83 -17.64 -0.52
CA ILE A 211 1.82 -18.36 -1.29
C ILE A 211 1.51 -19.72 -0.66
N GLU A 212 2.54 -20.49 -0.30
CA GLU A 212 2.37 -21.81 0.31
C GLU A 212 1.66 -21.74 1.67
N GLU A 213 2.05 -20.79 2.54
CA GLU A 213 1.38 -20.53 3.81
C GLU A 213 -0.09 -20.20 3.63
N GLN A 214 -0.39 -19.23 2.74
CA GLN A 214 -1.77 -18.80 2.50
C GLN A 214 -2.63 -19.91 1.88
N VAL A 215 -2.11 -20.63 0.90
CA VAL A 215 -2.83 -21.75 0.26
C VAL A 215 -3.17 -22.84 1.28
N THR A 216 -2.23 -23.17 2.16
CA THR A 216 -2.45 -24.16 3.22
C THR A 216 -3.50 -23.68 4.22
N ALA A 217 -3.38 -22.47 4.73
CA ALA A 217 -4.32 -21.90 5.69
C ALA A 217 -5.74 -21.77 5.12
N ILE A 218 -5.88 -21.38 3.86
CA ILE A 218 -7.18 -21.28 3.19
C ILE A 218 -7.81 -22.66 3.04
N ARG A 219 -7.06 -23.68 2.59
CA ARG A 219 -7.56 -25.06 2.46
C ARG A 219 -8.08 -25.61 3.78
N GLU A 220 -7.31 -25.45 4.85
CA GLU A 220 -7.70 -25.91 6.19
C GLU A 220 -8.95 -25.20 6.70
N ARG A 221 -9.04 -23.88 6.43
CA ARG A 221 -10.17 -23.06 6.91
C ARG A 221 -11.45 -23.31 6.15
N VAL A 222 -11.38 -23.47 4.84
CA VAL A 222 -12.55 -23.64 3.95
C VAL A 222 -13.06 -25.07 3.97
N GLY A 223 -12.17 -26.06 3.98
CA GLY A 223 -12.55 -27.47 3.96
C GLY A 223 -13.38 -27.81 2.72
N ASP A 224 -14.58 -28.33 2.94
CA ASP A 224 -15.55 -28.73 1.91
C ASP A 224 -16.53 -27.61 1.52
N LYS A 225 -16.39 -26.42 2.11
CA LYS A 225 -17.28 -25.28 1.90
C LYS A 225 -16.89 -24.48 0.64
N ARG A 226 -17.72 -23.51 0.31
CA ARG A 226 -17.52 -22.63 -0.84
C ARG A 226 -17.27 -21.19 -0.44
N ALA A 227 -16.63 -20.45 -1.31
CA ALA A 227 -16.32 -19.05 -1.13
C ALA A 227 -16.79 -18.20 -2.31
N ILE A 228 -17.16 -16.96 -2.05
CA ILE A 228 -17.44 -15.93 -3.07
C ILE A 228 -16.37 -14.84 -2.97
N CYS A 229 -15.93 -14.33 -4.13
CA CYS A 229 -15.01 -13.20 -4.22
C CYS A 229 -15.57 -12.12 -5.14
N GLY A 230 -15.66 -10.89 -4.66
CA GLY A 230 -15.93 -9.73 -5.51
C GLY A 230 -14.67 -9.28 -6.25
N LEU A 231 -14.73 -9.25 -7.57
CA LEU A 231 -13.67 -8.67 -8.40
C LEU A 231 -13.99 -7.22 -8.72
N SER A 232 -13.16 -6.30 -8.24
CA SER A 232 -13.29 -4.87 -8.54
C SER A 232 -12.51 -4.42 -9.79
N GLY A 233 -11.85 -5.36 -10.48
CA GLY A 233 -10.90 -5.07 -11.54
C GLY A 233 -9.53 -4.56 -11.02
N GLY A 234 -9.36 -4.36 -9.72
CA GLY A 234 -8.09 -3.98 -9.10
C GLY A 234 -7.16 -5.16 -8.83
N VAL A 235 -5.84 -4.88 -8.71
CA VAL A 235 -4.83 -5.92 -8.47
C VAL A 235 -5.08 -6.70 -7.18
N ASP A 236 -5.57 -6.05 -6.12
CA ASP A 236 -5.75 -6.70 -4.81
C ASP A 236 -6.83 -7.78 -4.87
N SER A 237 -8.00 -7.47 -5.43
CA SER A 237 -9.07 -8.46 -5.61
C SER A 237 -8.65 -9.58 -6.57
N ALA A 238 -7.88 -9.26 -7.61
CA ALA A 238 -7.39 -10.24 -8.56
C ALA A 238 -6.39 -11.22 -7.91
N VAL A 239 -5.43 -10.71 -7.14
CA VAL A 239 -4.44 -11.56 -6.44
C VAL A 239 -5.09 -12.37 -5.32
N ALA A 240 -6.03 -11.77 -4.55
CA ALA A 240 -6.79 -12.50 -3.54
C ALA A 240 -7.57 -13.67 -4.17
N ALA A 241 -8.29 -13.42 -5.27
CA ALA A 241 -9.03 -14.46 -5.98
C ALA A 241 -8.09 -15.55 -6.54
N ALA A 242 -6.95 -15.19 -7.12
CA ALA A 242 -5.98 -16.15 -7.64
C ALA A 242 -5.38 -17.05 -6.54
N LEU A 243 -5.05 -16.49 -5.36
CA LEU A 243 -4.59 -17.26 -4.20
C LEU A 243 -5.65 -18.25 -3.72
N VAL A 244 -6.89 -17.79 -3.58
CA VAL A 244 -8.00 -18.65 -3.15
C VAL A 244 -8.31 -19.70 -4.21
N GLN A 245 -8.31 -19.35 -5.49
CA GLN A 245 -8.47 -20.31 -6.59
C GLN A 245 -7.39 -21.40 -6.55
N LYS A 246 -6.12 -21.03 -6.32
CA LYS A 246 -5.03 -21.99 -6.16
C LYS A 246 -5.23 -22.92 -4.95
N ALA A 247 -5.87 -22.41 -3.91
CA ALA A 247 -6.14 -23.18 -2.68
C ALA A 247 -7.32 -24.14 -2.83
N ILE A 248 -8.47 -23.69 -3.30
CA ILE A 248 -9.75 -24.42 -3.25
C ILE A 248 -10.39 -24.69 -4.62
N GLY A 249 -9.80 -24.21 -5.70
CA GLY A 249 -10.26 -24.51 -7.07
C GLY A 249 -11.74 -24.14 -7.30
N SER A 250 -12.52 -25.09 -7.80
CA SER A 250 -13.94 -24.89 -8.15
C SER A 250 -14.88 -24.57 -6.97
N GLN A 251 -14.39 -24.54 -5.75
CA GLN A 251 -15.15 -24.08 -4.58
C GLN A 251 -15.22 -22.54 -4.51
N LEU A 252 -14.45 -21.82 -5.34
CA LEU A 252 -14.49 -20.36 -5.46
C LEU A 252 -15.37 -19.95 -6.65
N THR A 253 -16.31 -19.03 -6.39
CA THR A 253 -17.05 -18.30 -7.43
C THR A 253 -16.73 -16.82 -7.31
N CYS A 254 -16.23 -16.23 -8.40
CA CYS A 254 -15.96 -14.79 -8.48
C CYS A 254 -17.15 -14.04 -9.08
N VAL A 255 -17.44 -12.86 -8.58
CA VAL A 255 -18.47 -11.96 -9.09
C VAL A 255 -17.81 -10.68 -9.56
N TYR A 256 -18.01 -10.31 -10.80
CA TYR A 256 -17.62 -9.04 -11.38
C TYR A 256 -18.87 -8.22 -11.71
N VAL A 257 -18.97 -7.03 -11.14
CA VAL A 257 -20.07 -6.11 -11.41
C VAL A 257 -19.61 -5.11 -12.47
N ASP A 258 -20.14 -5.22 -13.68
CA ASP A 258 -20.00 -4.18 -14.69
C ASP A 258 -21.03 -3.09 -14.46
N HIS A 259 -20.63 -2.07 -13.73
CA HIS A 259 -21.50 -0.91 -13.43
C HIS A 259 -21.47 0.16 -14.52
N GLY A 260 -20.85 -0.10 -15.66
CA GLY A 260 -20.80 0.83 -16.78
C GLY A 260 -19.91 2.06 -16.56
N LEU A 261 -19.18 2.15 -15.43
CA LEU A 261 -18.26 3.28 -15.14
C LEU A 261 -16.79 2.87 -15.32
N MET A 262 -16.55 1.72 -15.94
CA MET A 262 -15.22 1.17 -16.17
C MET A 262 -14.58 1.83 -17.40
N ARG A 263 -13.24 1.69 -17.49
CA ARG A 263 -12.47 2.09 -18.66
C ARG A 263 -12.82 1.23 -19.90
N LYS A 264 -12.46 1.74 -21.06
CA LYS A 264 -12.63 1.00 -22.31
C LYS A 264 -11.90 -0.35 -22.28
N GLY A 265 -12.61 -1.44 -22.60
CA GLY A 265 -12.05 -2.79 -22.70
C GLY A 265 -11.75 -3.49 -21.37
N GLU A 266 -12.13 -2.90 -20.24
CA GLU A 266 -11.76 -3.40 -18.93
C GLU A 266 -12.55 -4.66 -18.53
N THR A 267 -13.84 -4.68 -18.82
CA THR A 267 -14.71 -5.84 -18.57
C THR A 267 -14.25 -7.04 -19.38
N GLU A 268 -13.98 -6.83 -20.68
CA GLU A 268 -13.48 -7.90 -21.57
C GLU A 268 -12.12 -8.43 -21.13
N GLN A 269 -11.24 -7.57 -20.59
CA GLN A 269 -9.95 -7.99 -20.05
C GLN A 269 -10.14 -8.91 -18.83
N VAL A 270 -11.05 -8.57 -17.91
CA VAL A 270 -11.35 -9.43 -16.75
C VAL A 270 -11.94 -10.76 -17.21
N GLU A 271 -12.89 -10.75 -18.13
CA GLU A 271 -13.55 -11.96 -18.62
C GLU A 271 -12.60 -12.92 -19.35
N LYS A 272 -11.68 -12.40 -20.14
CA LYS A 272 -10.78 -13.20 -20.96
C LYS A 272 -9.45 -13.49 -20.27
N ASP A 273 -8.70 -12.44 -19.92
CA ASP A 273 -7.31 -12.58 -19.51
C ASP A 273 -7.20 -13.11 -18.09
N PHE A 274 -8.03 -12.61 -17.16
CA PHE A 274 -8.01 -13.09 -15.78
C PHE A 274 -8.53 -14.51 -15.64
N VAL A 275 -9.65 -14.84 -16.32
CA VAL A 275 -10.22 -16.20 -16.29
C VAL A 275 -9.26 -17.19 -16.97
N ALA A 276 -8.64 -16.81 -18.11
CA ALA A 276 -7.67 -17.67 -18.78
C ALA A 276 -6.43 -17.95 -17.91
N ALA A 277 -5.95 -16.95 -17.14
CA ALA A 277 -4.78 -17.09 -16.27
C ALA A 277 -5.07 -17.90 -15.01
N THR A 278 -6.27 -17.81 -14.44
CA THR A 278 -6.60 -18.37 -13.12
C THR A 278 -7.51 -19.59 -13.16
N GLY A 279 -8.32 -19.73 -14.19
CA GLY A 279 -9.36 -20.77 -14.28
C GLY A 279 -10.51 -20.58 -13.30
N VAL A 280 -10.72 -19.37 -12.77
CA VAL A 280 -11.83 -19.08 -11.83
C VAL A 280 -13.19 -19.22 -12.49
N GLN A 281 -14.20 -19.61 -11.72
CA GLN A 281 -15.59 -19.46 -12.12
C GLN A 281 -15.99 -18.01 -11.95
N LEU A 282 -16.34 -17.33 -13.06
CA LEU A 282 -16.69 -15.91 -13.06
C LEU A 282 -18.16 -15.71 -13.42
N LYS A 283 -18.89 -15.01 -12.54
CA LYS A 283 -20.22 -14.48 -12.84
C LYS A 283 -20.09 -12.99 -13.10
N VAL A 284 -20.38 -12.57 -14.32
CA VAL A 284 -20.44 -11.15 -14.70
C VAL A 284 -21.88 -10.67 -14.56
N VAL A 285 -22.06 -9.54 -13.89
CA VAL A 285 -23.36 -8.89 -13.70
C VAL A 285 -23.36 -7.56 -14.42
N ASP A 286 -24.10 -7.47 -15.52
CA ASP A 286 -24.33 -6.20 -16.21
C ASP A 286 -25.31 -5.34 -15.40
N ALA A 287 -24.82 -4.20 -14.94
CA ALA A 287 -25.57 -3.25 -14.14
C ALA A 287 -25.49 -1.81 -14.68
N GLU A 288 -24.95 -1.58 -15.90
CA GLU A 288 -24.75 -0.23 -16.47
C GLU A 288 -26.04 0.60 -16.40
N GLU A 289 -27.18 0.09 -16.87
CA GLU A 289 -28.45 0.83 -16.91
C GLU A 289 -28.91 1.22 -15.48
N ARG A 290 -28.72 0.34 -14.52
CA ARG A 290 -29.10 0.59 -13.12
C ARG A 290 -28.30 1.73 -12.51
N PHE A 291 -26.98 1.73 -12.72
CA PHE A 291 -26.10 2.80 -12.19
C PHE A 291 -26.38 4.14 -12.90
N LEU A 292 -26.52 4.15 -14.22
CA LEU A 292 -26.83 5.36 -14.96
C LEU A 292 -28.19 5.93 -14.55
N THR A 293 -29.18 5.09 -14.31
CA THR A 293 -30.50 5.53 -13.82
C THR A 293 -30.40 6.16 -12.43
N ALA A 294 -29.62 5.55 -11.53
CA ALA A 294 -29.44 6.08 -10.18
C ALA A 294 -28.64 7.39 -10.13
N LEU A 295 -27.74 7.62 -11.10
CA LEU A 295 -26.90 8.82 -11.21
C LEU A 295 -27.56 9.95 -12.01
N LYS A 296 -28.74 9.71 -12.59
CA LYS A 296 -29.42 10.71 -13.42
C LYS A 296 -29.69 12.01 -12.65
N GLY A 297 -29.21 13.13 -13.20
CA GLY A 297 -29.37 14.47 -12.61
C GLY A 297 -28.43 14.75 -11.44
N VAL A 298 -27.49 13.85 -11.10
CA VAL A 298 -26.56 14.01 -9.99
C VAL A 298 -25.23 14.56 -10.52
N SER A 299 -24.80 15.70 -9.98
CA SER A 299 -23.53 16.35 -10.31
C SER A 299 -22.62 16.56 -9.09
N ASP A 300 -23.14 16.44 -7.87
CA ASP A 300 -22.35 16.55 -6.65
C ASP A 300 -21.43 15.33 -6.48
N PRO A 301 -20.10 15.52 -6.29
CA PRO A 301 -19.14 14.44 -6.22
C PRO A 301 -19.39 13.46 -5.08
N GLU A 302 -19.74 13.97 -3.91
CA GLU A 302 -19.95 13.12 -2.74
C GLU A 302 -21.24 12.30 -2.87
N GLU A 303 -22.28 12.89 -3.47
CA GLU A 303 -23.52 12.17 -3.74
C GLU A 303 -23.32 11.09 -4.80
N LYS A 304 -22.52 11.36 -5.87
CA LYS A 304 -22.12 10.31 -6.83
C LYS A 304 -21.45 9.14 -6.13
N ARG A 305 -20.45 9.39 -5.26
CA ARG A 305 -19.73 8.34 -4.51
C ARG A 305 -20.68 7.50 -3.65
N LYS A 306 -21.60 8.14 -2.94
CA LYS A 306 -22.60 7.46 -2.10
C LYS A 306 -23.54 6.58 -2.92
N ILE A 307 -24.04 7.09 -4.04
CA ILE A 307 -24.94 6.36 -4.93
C ILE A 307 -24.21 5.14 -5.52
N ILE A 308 -23.02 5.35 -6.09
CA ILE A 308 -22.24 4.28 -6.71
C ILE A 308 -21.93 3.19 -5.68
N GLY A 309 -21.44 3.56 -4.50
CA GLY A 309 -21.15 2.61 -3.43
C GLY A 309 -22.39 1.82 -2.99
N ARG A 310 -23.52 2.48 -2.77
CA ARG A 310 -24.78 1.84 -2.38
C ARG A 310 -25.30 0.88 -3.44
N GLU A 311 -25.31 1.29 -4.70
CA GLU A 311 -25.80 0.44 -5.79
C GLU A 311 -24.87 -0.75 -6.03
N PHE A 312 -23.55 -0.55 -5.91
CA PHE A 312 -22.58 -1.65 -6.02
C PHE A 312 -22.86 -2.74 -4.97
N ILE A 313 -23.05 -2.34 -3.72
CA ILE A 313 -23.38 -3.28 -2.62
C ILE A 313 -24.66 -4.06 -2.98
N ARG A 314 -25.73 -3.37 -3.37
CA ARG A 314 -27.01 -4.01 -3.70
C ARG A 314 -26.94 -5.00 -4.86
N VAL A 315 -26.17 -4.66 -5.92
CA VAL A 315 -25.98 -5.57 -7.06
C VAL A 315 -25.17 -6.78 -6.63
N PHE A 316 -24.14 -6.57 -5.82
CA PHE A 316 -23.30 -7.65 -5.34
C PHE A 316 -24.09 -8.60 -4.41
N GLU A 317 -24.91 -8.08 -3.51
CA GLU A 317 -25.82 -8.86 -2.64
C GLU A 317 -26.82 -9.70 -3.45
N GLN A 318 -27.40 -9.11 -4.48
CA GLN A 318 -28.31 -9.84 -5.37
C GLN A 318 -27.58 -10.99 -6.08
N ALA A 319 -26.37 -10.74 -6.61
CA ALA A 319 -25.57 -11.78 -7.26
C ALA A 319 -25.17 -12.90 -6.29
N GLN A 320 -24.85 -12.55 -5.04
CA GLN A 320 -24.57 -13.53 -3.97
C GLN A 320 -25.80 -14.40 -3.67
N ALA A 321 -26.98 -13.79 -3.52
CA ALA A 321 -28.21 -14.52 -3.26
C ALA A 321 -28.54 -15.51 -4.38
N GLU A 322 -28.33 -15.12 -5.62
CA GLU A 322 -28.49 -16.00 -6.79
C GLU A 322 -27.50 -17.18 -6.75
N ILE A 323 -26.22 -16.93 -6.45
CA ILE A 323 -25.19 -17.98 -6.34
C ILE A 323 -25.55 -18.95 -5.20
N ILE A 324 -25.99 -18.44 -4.06
CA ILE A 324 -26.39 -19.29 -2.92
C ILE A 324 -27.60 -20.14 -3.29
N ALA A 325 -28.56 -19.59 -4.05
CA ALA A 325 -29.73 -20.33 -4.49
C ALA A 325 -29.35 -21.46 -5.47
N ASP A 326 -28.37 -21.22 -6.34
CA ASP A 326 -27.91 -22.17 -7.35
C ASP A 326 -26.94 -23.23 -6.78
N GLU A 327 -25.99 -22.80 -5.95
CA GLU A 327 -24.89 -23.63 -5.43
C GLU A 327 -25.18 -24.25 -4.04
N GLY A 328 -26.25 -23.82 -3.38
CA GLY A 328 -26.73 -24.35 -2.08
C GLY A 328 -26.05 -23.71 -0.87
N PRO A 329 -26.41 -24.16 0.35
CA PRO A 329 -26.00 -23.54 1.63
C PRO A 329 -24.53 -23.77 2.00
N ALA A 330 -23.73 -24.39 1.14
CA ALA A 330 -22.30 -24.60 1.35
C ALA A 330 -21.45 -23.34 1.18
N VAL A 331 -22.03 -22.23 0.69
CA VAL A 331 -21.35 -20.94 0.55
C VAL A 331 -21.29 -20.23 1.89
N GLU A 332 -20.15 -20.31 2.57
CA GLU A 332 -19.95 -19.78 3.93
C GLU A 332 -18.89 -18.68 4.00
N PHE A 333 -18.11 -18.48 2.95
CA PHE A 333 -16.96 -17.59 2.98
C PHE A 333 -17.04 -16.46 1.95
N LEU A 334 -16.60 -15.26 2.37
CA LEU A 334 -16.40 -14.10 1.52
C LEU A 334 -14.91 -13.76 1.47
N VAL A 335 -14.35 -13.66 0.28
CA VAL A 335 -12.95 -13.26 0.05
C VAL A 335 -12.85 -11.76 -0.04
N GLN A 336 -11.93 -11.18 0.73
CA GLN A 336 -11.68 -9.74 0.76
C GLN A 336 -10.18 -9.46 0.57
N GLY A 337 -9.86 -8.48 -0.27
CA GLY A 337 -8.50 -8.05 -0.58
C GLY A 337 -7.94 -7.01 0.40
N THR A 338 -8.18 -7.16 1.71
CA THR A 338 -7.63 -6.29 2.75
C THR A 338 -6.12 -6.37 2.77
N LEU A 339 -5.43 -5.23 2.79
CA LEU A 339 -3.97 -5.13 2.87
C LEU A 339 -3.48 -4.82 4.28
N TYR A 340 -2.17 -5.02 4.51
CA TYR A 340 -1.56 -4.74 5.81
C TYR A 340 -1.70 -3.29 6.26
N PRO A 341 -1.50 -2.26 5.43
CA PRO A 341 -1.75 -0.87 5.82
C PRO A 341 -3.18 -0.60 6.30
N ASP A 342 -4.19 -1.22 5.66
CA ASP A 342 -5.60 -1.06 6.07
C ASP A 342 -5.83 -1.59 7.50
N VAL A 343 -5.13 -2.68 7.85
CA VAL A 343 -5.19 -3.28 9.19
C VAL A 343 -4.55 -2.36 10.23
N VAL A 344 -3.40 -1.77 9.93
CA VAL A 344 -2.69 -0.86 10.84
C VAL A 344 -3.51 0.40 11.07
N GLU A 345 -4.06 1.01 10.02
CA GLU A 345 -4.89 2.21 10.11
C GLU A 345 -6.20 1.97 10.89
N SER A 346 -6.76 0.76 10.81
CA SER A 346 -7.99 0.41 11.55
C SER A 346 -7.76 0.06 13.02
N GLY A 347 -6.53 0.17 13.54
CA GLY A 347 -6.20 -0.03 14.96
C GLY A 347 -5.90 -1.46 15.38
N GLY A 348 -5.56 -2.35 14.43
CA GLY A 348 -4.91 -3.65 14.74
C GLY A 348 -5.72 -4.67 15.56
N GLY A 349 -7.03 -4.50 15.73
CA GLY A 349 -7.86 -5.35 16.59
C GLY A 349 -8.01 -6.78 16.05
N THR A 350 -7.75 -7.76 16.92
CA THR A 350 -8.02 -9.21 16.73
C THR A 350 -9.50 -9.57 16.94
N GLY A 351 -10.39 -8.78 16.48
CA GLY A 351 -11.81 -9.04 16.61
C GLY A 351 -12.57 -8.18 15.63
N THR A 352 -13.61 -8.67 15.08
CA THR A 352 -14.73 -8.05 14.38
C THR A 352 -14.94 -6.52 14.58
N ALA A 353 -13.86 -5.76 14.79
CA ALA A 353 -13.88 -4.34 15.03
C ALA A 353 -13.96 -3.63 13.67
N ASN A 354 -15.09 -3.01 13.45
CA ASN A 354 -15.35 -1.88 12.54
C ASN A 354 -14.28 -1.66 11.45
N ILE A 355 -14.18 -2.58 10.51
CA ILE A 355 -13.73 -2.24 9.17
C ILE A 355 -14.60 -1.05 8.78
N LYS A 356 -13.96 0.10 8.51
CA LYS A 356 -14.64 1.32 8.09
C LYS A 356 -15.80 0.93 7.18
N SER A 357 -16.98 1.43 7.45
CA SER A 357 -18.27 1.14 6.80
C SER A 357 -18.27 1.25 5.25
N HIS A 358 -17.12 1.52 4.64
CA HIS A 358 -16.90 1.61 3.20
C HIS A 358 -16.50 0.28 2.54
N HIS A 359 -16.17 -0.75 3.34
CA HIS A 359 -15.84 -2.10 2.88
C HIS A 359 -16.74 -3.18 3.49
N ASN A 360 -17.63 -2.80 4.40
CA ASN A 360 -18.68 -3.70 4.83
C ASN A 360 -19.75 -3.75 3.74
N VAL A 361 -19.97 -4.94 3.22
CA VAL A 361 -21.16 -5.31 2.49
C VAL A 361 -22.32 -5.23 3.51
N GLY A 362 -22.76 -4.01 3.81
CA GLY A 362 -23.89 -3.76 4.67
C GLY A 362 -25.17 -4.00 3.88
N GLY A 363 -25.97 -4.97 4.26
CA GLY A 363 -27.23 -5.29 3.62
C GLY A 363 -27.43 -6.78 3.35
N LEU A 364 -26.49 -7.64 3.78
CA LEU A 364 -26.76 -9.07 3.85
C LEU A 364 -27.99 -9.31 4.75
N PRO A 365 -28.86 -10.28 4.42
CA PRO A 365 -29.88 -10.71 5.34
C PRO A 365 -29.26 -10.93 6.72
N GLU A 366 -29.85 -10.41 7.79
CA GLU A 366 -29.32 -10.48 9.17
C GLU A 366 -28.95 -11.90 9.63
N ASP A 367 -29.36 -12.91 8.86
CA ASP A 367 -29.15 -14.33 9.13
C ASP A 367 -27.94 -14.96 8.38
N LEU A 368 -27.22 -14.23 7.55
CA LEU A 368 -26.07 -14.75 6.77
C LEU A 368 -24.76 -14.04 7.17
N GLU A 369 -24.13 -14.52 8.25
CA GLU A 369 -22.78 -14.14 8.62
C GLU A 369 -21.74 -14.91 7.80
N PHE A 370 -21.20 -14.27 6.73
CA PHE A 370 -20.02 -14.81 6.03
C PHE A 370 -18.78 -14.75 6.93
N LYS A 371 -18.02 -15.84 6.88
CA LYS A 371 -16.66 -15.86 7.43
C LYS A 371 -15.70 -15.23 6.40
N LEU A 372 -14.92 -14.26 6.81
CA LEU A 372 -13.99 -13.58 5.91
C LEU A 372 -12.74 -14.42 5.62
N ILE A 373 -12.30 -14.43 4.37
CA ILE A 373 -10.97 -14.89 3.93
C ILE A 373 -10.22 -13.66 3.45
N GLU A 374 -9.17 -13.29 4.15
CA GLU A 374 -8.33 -12.11 3.86
C GLU A 374 -6.88 -12.53 3.57
N PRO A 375 -6.61 -13.08 2.37
CA PRO A 375 -5.32 -13.70 2.08
C PRO A 375 -4.17 -12.69 1.99
N LEU A 376 -4.47 -11.40 1.80
CA LEU A 376 -3.49 -10.33 1.64
C LEU A 376 -3.27 -9.51 2.90
N ARG A 377 -3.94 -9.83 4.01
CA ARG A 377 -3.96 -9.06 5.26
C ARG A 377 -2.57 -8.78 5.86
N LYS A 378 -1.60 -9.64 5.55
CA LYS A 378 -0.21 -9.50 6.01
C LYS A 378 0.69 -8.80 4.99
N LEU A 379 0.21 -8.40 3.82
CA LEU A 379 1.03 -7.94 2.70
C LEU A 379 0.90 -6.43 2.46
N PHE A 380 2.02 -5.81 2.09
CA PHE A 380 2.04 -4.50 1.47
C PHE A 380 1.68 -4.60 -0.03
N LYS A 381 1.35 -3.47 -0.65
CA LYS A 381 0.91 -3.40 -2.04
C LYS A 381 1.94 -3.94 -3.04
N ASP A 382 3.21 -3.67 -2.83
CA ASP A 382 4.31 -4.17 -3.63
C ASP A 382 4.49 -5.69 -3.50
N GLU A 383 4.33 -6.24 -2.28
CA GLU A 383 4.34 -7.68 -2.05
C GLU A 383 3.16 -8.37 -2.75
N VAL A 384 1.97 -7.75 -2.73
CA VAL A 384 0.80 -8.25 -3.47
C VAL A 384 1.08 -8.36 -4.97
N ARG A 385 1.74 -7.36 -5.55
CA ARG A 385 2.14 -7.41 -6.97
C ARG A 385 3.13 -8.55 -7.25
N MET A 386 4.13 -8.74 -6.39
CA MET A 386 5.07 -9.87 -6.52
C MET A 386 4.35 -11.21 -6.43
N VAL A 387 3.41 -11.37 -5.49
CA VAL A 387 2.56 -12.57 -5.38
C VAL A 387 1.75 -12.79 -6.65
N GLY A 388 1.14 -11.74 -7.20
CA GLY A 388 0.40 -11.81 -8.46
C GLY A 388 1.26 -12.28 -9.64
N GLN A 389 2.48 -11.78 -9.76
CA GLN A 389 3.44 -12.21 -10.80
C GLN A 389 3.80 -13.68 -10.64
N GLU A 390 4.10 -14.13 -9.42
CA GLU A 390 4.46 -15.54 -9.16
C GLU A 390 3.29 -16.50 -9.35
N LEU A 391 2.05 -16.02 -9.16
CA LEU A 391 0.84 -16.75 -9.48
C LEU A 391 0.54 -16.81 -11.00
N GLY A 392 1.32 -16.11 -11.83
CA GLY A 392 1.18 -16.07 -13.28
C GLY A 392 0.06 -15.15 -13.79
N LEU A 393 -0.36 -14.17 -12.99
CA LEU A 393 -1.30 -13.17 -13.47
C LEU A 393 -0.68 -12.30 -14.57
N PRO A 394 -1.45 -11.89 -15.59
CA PRO A 394 -0.98 -10.98 -16.63
C PRO A 394 -0.38 -9.69 -16.06
N GLU A 395 0.70 -9.22 -16.67
CA GLU A 395 1.40 -8.01 -16.22
C GLU A 395 0.49 -6.78 -16.21
N GLU A 396 -0.42 -6.68 -17.18
CA GLU A 396 -1.42 -5.62 -17.30
C GLU A 396 -2.38 -5.56 -16.10
N ILE A 397 -2.61 -6.70 -15.43
CA ILE A 397 -3.42 -6.76 -14.21
C ILE A 397 -2.56 -6.41 -13.00
N VAL A 398 -1.35 -6.99 -12.90
CA VAL A 398 -0.48 -6.83 -11.72
C VAL A 398 0.11 -5.44 -11.62
N GLN A 399 0.51 -4.85 -12.76
CA GLN A 399 1.14 -3.52 -12.83
C GLN A 399 0.13 -2.39 -13.07
N ARG A 400 -1.16 -2.71 -13.00
CA ARG A 400 -2.20 -1.74 -13.23
C ARG A 400 -2.08 -0.54 -12.31
N GLN A 401 -2.17 0.65 -12.88
CA GLN A 401 -2.26 1.90 -12.13
C GLN A 401 -3.52 1.90 -11.26
N PRO A 402 -3.49 2.54 -10.08
CA PRO A 402 -4.67 2.70 -9.26
C PRO A 402 -5.85 3.27 -10.06
N PHE A 403 -7.03 2.73 -9.80
CA PHE A 403 -8.28 3.20 -10.38
C PHE A 403 -9.34 3.29 -9.29
N PRO A 404 -10.06 4.39 -9.18
CA PRO A 404 -11.00 4.59 -8.08
C PRO A 404 -12.19 3.64 -8.17
N GLY A 405 -12.73 3.22 -7.01
CA GLY A 405 -13.91 2.37 -6.97
C GLY A 405 -15.13 2.92 -7.73
N PRO A 406 -15.43 4.25 -7.65
CA PRO A 406 -16.49 4.86 -8.45
C PRO A 406 -16.20 4.95 -9.95
N GLY A 407 -15.03 4.48 -10.41
CA GLY A 407 -14.66 4.45 -11.82
C GLY A 407 -14.58 5.84 -12.46
N LEU A 408 -14.96 5.92 -13.72
CA LEU A 408 -15.02 7.17 -14.49
C LEU A 408 -16.12 8.12 -14.01
N GLY A 409 -17.04 7.67 -13.14
CA GLY A 409 -18.13 8.51 -12.63
C GLY A 409 -17.65 9.75 -11.90
N ILE A 410 -16.50 9.68 -11.21
CA ILE A 410 -15.85 10.82 -10.52
C ILE A 410 -14.77 11.50 -11.36
N ARG A 411 -14.69 11.18 -12.65
CA ARG A 411 -13.84 11.85 -13.63
C ARG A 411 -14.65 12.59 -14.69
N ILE A 412 -15.96 12.70 -14.47
CA ILE A 412 -16.88 13.55 -15.23
C ILE A 412 -17.36 14.67 -14.31
N VAL A 413 -16.81 15.87 -14.45
CA VAL A 413 -17.27 17.04 -13.71
C VAL A 413 -18.61 17.47 -14.29
N GLY A 414 -19.69 17.17 -13.55
CA GLY A 414 -21.07 17.31 -13.97
C GLY A 414 -21.85 15.99 -13.92
N GLU A 415 -23.04 15.96 -14.54
CA GLU A 415 -23.88 14.76 -14.60
C GLU A 415 -23.22 13.63 -15.40
N VAL A 416 -23.32 12.40 -14.91
CA VAL A 416 -22.81 11.19 -15.57
C VAL A 416 -23.88 10.68 -16.55
N THR A 417 -23.55 10.65 -17.84
CA THR A 417 -24.39 10.03 -18.89
C THR A 417 -23.58 9.07 -19.73
N LYS A 418 -24.27 8.18 -20.46
CA LYS A 418 -23.58 7.21 -21.30
C LYS A 418 -22.71 7.89 -22.37
N GLU A 419 -23.22 8.94 -23.01
CA GLU A 419 -22.48 9.69 -24.02
C GLU A 419 -21.21 10.34 -23.46
N ARG A 420 -21.29 10.92 -22.25
CA ARG A 420 -20.15 11.51 -21.56
C ARG A 420 -19.12 10.45 -21.12
N LEU A 421 -19.60 9.29 -20.69
CA LEU A 421 -18.73 8.15 -20.36
C LEU A 421 -18.01 7.63 -21.60
N ASP A 422 -18.70 7.43 -22.72
CA ASP A 422 -18.10 6.93 -23.96
C ASP A 422 -17.04 7.91 -24.48
N LEU A 423 -17.31 9.21 -24.41
CA LEU A 423 -16.35 10.27 -24.75
C LEU A 423 -15.09 10.19 -23.84
N LEU A 424 -15.29 10.09 -22.52
CA LEU A 424 -14.18 10.01 -21.58
C LEU A 424 -13.39 8.71 -21.72
N ARG A 425 -14.04 7.58 -22.00
CA ARG A 425 -13.38 6.28 -22.28
C ARG A 425 -12.40 6.39 -23.45
N GLU A 426 -12.81 7.05 -24.54
CA GLU A 426 -11.91 7.25 -25.70
C GLU A 426 -10.73 8.14 -25.33
N ALA A 427 -10.96 9.25 -24.63
CA ALA A 427 -9.89 10.15 -24.20
C ALA A 427 -8.91 9.47 -23.24
N ASP A 428 -9.41 8.71 -22.25
CA ASP A 428 -8.59 7.93 -21.31
C ASP A 428 -7.78 6.84 -22.03
N ALA A 429 -8.37 6.15 -23.00
CA ALA A 429 -7.68 5.12 -23.79
C ALA A 429 -6.51 5.72 -24.58
N ILE A 430 -6.73 6.85 -25.28
CA ILE A 430 -5.68 7.56 -26.00
C ILE A 430 -4.53 7.99 -25.09
N ALA A 431 -4.86 8.57 -23.93
CA ALA A 431 -3.84 9.01 -22.98
C ALA A 431 -2.99 7.83 -22.47
N ARG A 432 -3.63 6.70 -22.13
CA ARG A 432 -2.92 5.49 -21.68
C ARG A 432 -2.05 4.87 -22.78
N GLU A 433 -2.55 4.80 -24.01
CA GLU A 433 -1.79 4.29 -25.15
C GLU A 433 -0.52 5.11 -25.39
N GLU A 434 -0.60 6.44 -25.40
CA GLU A 434 0.56 7.31 -25.62
C GLU A 434 1.56 7.27 -24.45
N LEU A 435 1.08 7.16 -23.21
CA LEU A 435 1.95 7.02 -22.04
C LEU A 435 2.68 5.67 -22.06
N SER A 436 2.00 4.58 -22.40
CA SER A 436 2.59 3.25 -22.53
C SER A 436 3.58 3.18 -23.68
N ALA A 437 3.23 3.74 -24.85
CA ALA A 437 4.14 3.81 -25.99
C ALA A 437 5.42 4.61 -25.71
N ALA A 438 5.35 5.56 -24.77
CA ALA A 438 6.50 6.33 -24.31
C ALA A 438 7.26 5.68 -23.13
N GLY A 439 6.80 4.52 -22.61
CA GLY A 439 7.38 3.85 -21.44
C GLY A 439 7.15 4.56 -20.11
N LEU A 440 6.19 5.51 -20.05
CA LEU A 440 5.93 6.35 -18.90
C LEU A 440 4.86 5.78 -17.95
N ASP A 441 4.13 4.77 -18.36
CA ASP A 441 3.09 4.10 -17.58
C ASP A 441 3.59 3.43 -16.29
N ARG A 442 4.91 3.18 -16.21
CA ARG A 442 5.59 2.64 -15.02
C ARG A 442 6.26 3.72 -14.16
N GLU A 443 6.53 4.89 -14.72
CA GLU A 443 7.19 5.99 -14.01
C GLU A 443 6.20 6.88 -13.27
N ILE A 444 4.99 7.01 -13.80
CA ILE A 444 3.92 7.78 -13.20
C ILE A 444 3.01 6.88 -12.34
N TRP A 445 2.64 7.38 -11.17
CA TRP A 445 1.73 6.66 -10.28
C TRP A 445 0.35 6.44 -10.91
N GLN A 446 -0.19 7.52 -11.47
CA GLN A 446 -1.53 7.57 -12.05
C GLN A 446 -1.66 8.77 -12.97
N CYS A 447 -2.46 8.66 -14.03
CA CYS A 447 -2.86 9.79 -14.87
C CYS A 447 -4.38 9.85 -15.02
N PRO A 448 -5.12 10.42 -14.04
CA PRO A 448 -6.53 10.73 -14.24
C PRO A 448 -6.76 11.57 -15.50
N VAL A 449 -7.68 11.12 -16.34
CA VAL A 449 -8.23 11.88 -17.47
C VAL A 449 -9.62 12.32 -17.09
N VAL A 450 -9.88 13.62 -17.08
CA VAL A 450 -11.11 14.19 -16.53
C VAL A 450 -11.86 14.98 -17.61
N LEU A 451 -13.16 14.73 -17.72
CA LEU A 451 -14.05 15.47 -18.60
C LEU A 451 -14.71 16.61 -17.83
N LEU A 452 -14.48 17.85 -18.27
CA LEU A 452 -15.22 19.03 -17.77
C LEU A 452 -16.54 19.15 -18.54
N ALA A 453 -17.50 18.29 -18.17
CA ALA A 453 -18.74 18.12 -18.93
C ALA A 453 -19.67 19.33 -18.92
N ASP A 454 -19.61 20.14 -17.87
CA ASP A 454 -20.43 21.36 -17.73
C ASP A 454 -19.72 22.62 -18.26
N VAL A 455 -18.50 22.47 -18.79
CA VAL A 455 -17.75 23.56 -19.42
C VAL A 455 -17.83 23.45 -20.93
N ARG A 456 -18.15 24.58 -21.58
CA ARG A 456 -18.10 24.72 -23.04
C ARG A 456 -16.90 25.55 -23.46
N SER A 457 -16.00 24.93 -24.21
CA SER A 457 -14.83 25.57 -24.80
C SER A 457 -15.10 25.92 -26.26
N VAL A 458 -14.68 27.13 -26.67
CA VAL A 458 -14.75 27.55 -28.06
C VAL A 458 -13.56 27.00 -28.82
N GLY A 459 -13.80 26.37 -29.95
CA GLY A 459 -12.78 25.88 -30.88
C GLY A 459 -13.06 26.34 -32.31
N VAL A 460 -12.10 26.13 -33.16
CA VAL A 460 -12.20 26.28 -34.61
C VAL A 460 -11.80 24.96 -35.24
N GLN A 461 -12.72 24.29 -35.91
CA GLN A 461 -12.46 23.07 -36.65
C GLN A 461 -12.98 23.24 -38.09
N GLY A 462 -12.08 23.18 -39.05
CA GLY A 462 -12.41 23.64 -40.41
C GLY A 462 -12.65 25.17 -40.45
N ASP A 463 -13.64 25.59 -41.20
CA ASP A 463 -13.99 27.03 -41.39
C ASP A 463 -15.02 27.54 -40.37
N GLY A 464 -15.39 26.74 -39.36
CA GLY A 464 -16.45 27.07 -38.43
C GLY A 464 -16.04 27.11 -36.97
N ARG A 465 -16.78 27.89 -36.16
CA ARG A 465 -16.68 27.78 -34.70
C ARG A 465 -17.32 26.50 -34.21
N THR A 466 -16.63 25.82 -33.30
CA THR A 466 -17.13 24.63 -32.60
C THR A 466 -17.21 24.90 -31.10
N TYR A 467 -18.11 24.20 -30.43
CA TYR A 467 -18.27 24.25 -28.99
C TYR A 467 -18.10 22.82 -28.46
N GLY A 468 -17.02 22.58 -27.79
CA GLY A 468 -16.70 21.25 -27.23
C GLY A 468 -16.40 21.33 -25.76
N HIS A 469 -16.05 20.16 -25.20
CA HIS A 469 -15.64 20.02 -23.81
C HIS A 469 -14.11 20.02 -23.69
N PRO A 470 -13.55 20.59 -22.60
CA PRO A 470 -12.15 20.36 -22.26
C PRO A 470 -11.95 18.99 -21.61
N ILE A 471 -10.81 18.37 -21.92
CA ILE A 471 -10.25 17.23 -21.19
C ILE A 471 -9.08 17.71 -20.34
N VAL A 472 -9.03 17.30 -19.09
CA VAL A 472 -7.90 17.55 -18.19
C VAL A 472 -7.04 16.29 -18.10
N LEU A 473 -5.74 16.43 -18.25
CA LEU A 473 -4.74 15.42 -17.93
C LEU A 473 -4.13 15.75 -16.57
N ARG A 474 -4.13 14.78 -15.65
CA ARG A 474 -3.55 14.93 -14.32
C ARG A 474 -2.50 13.82 -14.05
N PRO A 475 -1.35 13.84 -14.74
CA PRO A 475 -0.29 12.89 -14.44
C PRO A 475 0.33 13.23 -13.08
N VAL A 476 0.40 12.25 -12.18
CA VAL A 476 0.97 12.41 -10.85
C VAL A 476 1.99 11.32 -10.54
N SER A 477 3.03 11.70 -9.81
CA SER A 477 4.02 10.80 -9.20
C SER A 477 3.80 10.79 -7.69
N SER A 478 3.78 9.60 -7.10
CA SER A 478 3.60 9.40 -5.67
C SER A 478 4.22 8.06 -5.28
N GLU A 479 4.59 7.90 -4.02
CA GLU A 479 5.02 6.61 -3.47
C GLU A 479 3.90 5.91 -2.66
N ASP A 480 3.07 6.70 -2.00
CA ASP A 480 2.08 6.21 -1.02
C ASP A 480 0.65 6.77 -1.23
N ALA A 481 0.45 7.61 -2.23
CA ALA A 481 -0.77 8.36 -2.49
C ALA A 481 -1.15 9.40 -1.41
N MET A 482 -0.41 9.53 -0.31
CA MET A 482 -0.66 10.55 0.71
C MET A 482 -0.19 11.91 0.25
N THR A 483 1.00 11.94 -0.36
CA THR A 483 1.54 13.12 -1.06
C THR A 483 1.77 12.78 -2.52
N ALA A 484 1.59 13.75 -3.40
CA ALA A 484 1.86 13.59 -4.82
C ALA A 484 2.33 14.91 -5.45
N ASP A 485 3.23 14.80 -6.40
CA ASP A 485 3.57 15.93 -7.28
C ASP A 485 3.07 15.63 -8.70
N TRP A 486 2.84 16.66 -9.51
CA TRP A 486 2.50 16.45 -10.91
C TRP A 486 3.73 15.94 -11.69
N SER A 487 3.52 14.95 -12.54
CA SER A 487 4.59 14.37 -13.37
C SER A 487 4.88 15.25 -14.58
N ARG A 488 6.17 15.54 -14.82
CA ARG A 488 6.63 16.36 -15.94
C ARG A 488 6.74 15.51 -17.19
N LEU A 489 5.62 15.31 -17.86
CA LEU A 489 5.61 14.57 -19.12
C LEU A 489 6.41 15.30 -20.20
N PRO A 490 7.13 14.58 -21.10
CA PRO A 490 7.75 15.17 -22.27
C PRO A 490 6.74 15.92 -23.14
N TYR A 491 7.12 17.09 -23.63
CA TYR A 491 6.23 17.94 -24.43
C TYR A 491 5.72 17.28 -25.72
N ASP A 492 6.54 16.41 -26.34
CA ASP A 492 6.13 15.65 -27.52
C ASP A 492 5.05 14.61 -27.19
N VAL A 493 5.10 13.97 -26.01
CA VAL A 493 4.04 13.07 -25.51
C VAL A 493 2.75 13.85 -25.28
N LEU A 494 2.84 14.99 -24.58
CA LEU A 494 1.68 15.86 -24.35
C LEU A 494 1.06 16.35 -25.67
N SER A 495 1.92 16.69 -26.66
CA SER A 495 1.47 17.11 -27.98
C SER A 495 0.75 15.98 -28.72
N ARG A 496 1.25 14.75 -28.68
CA ARG A 496 0.58 13.59 -29.30
C ARG A 496 -0.76 13.29 -28.63
N ILE A 497 -0.81 13.23 -27.28
CA ILE A 497 -2.05 13.02 -26.53
C ILE A 497 -3.08 14.09 -26.91
N SER A 498 -2.71 15.37 -26.86
CA SER A 498 -3.59 16.48 -27.18
C SER A 498 -4.12 16.41 -28.63
N THR A 499 -3.22 16.14 -29.58
CA THR A 499 -3.58 16.07 -31.00
C THR A 499 -4.52 14.89 -31.27
N ARG A 500 -4.22 13.72 -30.71
CA ARG A 500 -5.10 12.54 -30.87
C ARG A 500 -6.46 12.76 -30.24
N ILE A 501 -6.52 13.23 -28.97
CA ILE A 501 -7.79 13.46 -28.29
C ILE A 501 -8.66 14.45 -29.08
N THR A 502 -8.11 15.58 -29.53
CA THR A 502 -8.90 16.59 -30.25
C THR A 502 -9.30 16.18 -31.67
N ASN A 503 -8.61 15.21 -32.28
CA ASN A 503 -8.93 14.71 -33.61
C ASN A 503 -9.83 13.47 -33.60
N GLU A 504 -9.64 12.57 -32.62
CA GLU A 504 -10.30 11.27 -32.57
C GLU A 504 -11.54 11.26 -31.66
N VAL A 505 -11.57 12.12 -30.61
CA VAL A 505 -12.67 12.17 -29.65
C VAL A 505 -13.66 13.24 -30.03
N ARG A 506 -14.89 12.83 -30.34
CA ARG A 506 -15.96 13.72 -30.74
C ARG A 506 -16.29 14.71 -29.60
N ASP A 507 -16.66 15.94 -29.95
CA ASP A 507 -17.09 17.00 -29.01
C ASP A 507 -16.01 17.43 -27.98
N VAL A 508 -14.76 17.06 -28.20
CA VAL A 508 -13.58 17.56 -27.46
C VAL A 508 -12.77 18.48 -28.36
N ASN A 509 -12.52 19.69 -27.89
CA ASN A 509 -11.73 20.67 -28.64
C ASN A 509 -10.58 21.29 -27.85
N ARG A 510 -10.33 20.80 -26.64
CA ARG A 510 -9.27 21.34 -25.77
C ARG A 510 -8.74 20.27 -24.81
N VAL A 511 -7.42 20.22 -24.65
CA VAL A 511 -6.75 19.44 -23.62
C VAL A 511 -5.97 20.40 -22.74
N VAL A 512 -6.05 20.23 -21.42
CA VAL A 512 -5.36 21.03 -20.40
C VAL A 512 -4.58 20.10 -19.46
N LEU A 513 -3.50 20.62 -18.90
CA LEU A 513 -2.66 19.89 -17.95
C LEU A 513 -2.85 20.47 -16.55
N ASP A 514 -3.17 19.63 -15.56
CA ASP A 514 -3.20 20.01 -14.15
C ASP A 514 -1.80 19.84 -13.54
N VAL A 515 -1.26 20.96 -13.06
CA VAL A 515 0.11 21.07 -12.49
C VAL A 515 0.09 21.25 -10.96
N THR A 516 -1.00 20.84 -10.30
CA THR A 516 -1.19 21.02 -8.87
C THR A 516 -0.63 19.80 -8.10
N SER A 517 0.15 20.05 -7.05
CA SER A 517 0.60 19.00 -6.12
C SER A 517 -0.47 18.62 -5.10
N LYS A 518 -0.30 17.49 -4.43
CA LYS A 518 -1.09 17.07 -3.28
C LYS A 518 -0.22 17.05 -2.01
N PRO A 519 -0.53 17.84 -0.98
CA PRO A 519 -1.53 18.92 -0.95
C PRO A 519 -1.13 20.10 -1.85
N PRO A 520 -2.03 21.10 -2.18
CA PRO A 520 -3.41 21.24 -1.69
C PRO A 520 -4.47 20.47 -2.49
N GLY A 521 -4.16 20.05 -3.72
CA GLY A 521 -5.11 19.26 -4.51
C GLY A 521 -5.18 17.80 -4.05
N THR A 522 -6.20 17.07 -4.52
CA THR A 522 -6.30 15.61 -4.42
C THR A 522 -5.79 14.96 -5.70
N ILE A 523 -5.59 13.63 -5.74
CA ILE A 523 -5.23 12.94 -6.99
C ILE A 523 -6.43 12.94 -7.93
N GLU A 524 -7.59 12.46 -7.47
CA GLU A 524 -8.83 12.57 -8.24
C GLU A 524 -9.41 13.99 -8.13
N TRP A 525 -10.14 14.43 -9.15
CA TRP A 525 -10.77 15.76 -9.19
C TRP A 525 -12.08 15.84 -8.41
N GLU A 526 -12.84 14.72 -8.37
CA GLU A 526 -14.08 14.59 -7.61
C GLU A 526 -14.03 13.45 -6.59
#